data_8ae2e45b5c9ba0b469f2aa707b5b8c67
#
_entry.id   8ae2e45b5c9ba0b469f2aa707b5b8c67
#
_cell.length_a   1.000
_cell.length_b   1.000
_cell.length_c   1.000
_cell.angle_alpha   90.00
_cell.angle_beta   90.00
_cell.angle_gamma   90.00
#
_symmetry.space_group_name_H-M   'P 1'
#
loop_
_entity.id
_entity.type
_entity.pdbx_description
1 polymer ?
#
loop_
_entity_poly.entity_id
_entity_poly.type
_entity_poly.pdbx_seq_one_letter_code
_entity_poly.pdbx_strand_id
1 'polypeptide(L)'
;MTYKNYFIILALLFCTTIARAQYNQVNDISYREAATGYAQERCKLDVYYPTTVQDAPVVVWFHGGGIEGGEKHIDPQLMNSGLVVVAANYRLLPKAPIDDILDDAAAAVAWTYKNIATYNGSKRKIFVAGHSAGGYLLDMIGLDKRWLAKYGVDADSLAALVPFSGQCITHYNIRKQQGISPLQATIDQYAPLTYIRPDAPPVIIISGDRELELFGRYEEQAYFWRMLKLVGHKDVTLYEMQGYDHGAMPFPAYKILKDHIRRITAKK
;
A
#
# COMPACT_ATOMS: atom_id res chain seq x y z
N MET A 1 21.99 64.15 -42.60
CA MET A 1 20.83 63.76 -41.81
C MET A 1 20.82 62.24 -41.70
N THR A 2 21.30 61.71 -40.59
CA THR A 2 21.43 60.25 -40.32
C THR A 2 20.36 59.80 -39.36
N TYR A 3 19.39 59.04 -39.81
CA TYR A 3 18.36 58.43 -38.97
C TYR A 3 18.98 57.22 -38.22
N LYS A 4 19.01 57.27 -36.87
CA LYS A 4 19.32 56.15 -36.02
C LYS A 4 18.03 55.36 -35.72
N ASN A 5 17.94 54.15 -36.28
CA ASN A 5 16.87 53.22 -35.92
C ASN A 5 17.16 52.59 -34.58
N TYR A 6 16.32 52.90 -33.58
CA TYR A 6 16.33 52.19 -32.31
C TYR A 6 15.42 50.95 -32.44
N PHE A 7 16.00 49.75 -32.43
CA PHE A 7 15.27 48.50 -32.24
C PHE A 7 15.00 48.34 -30.75
N ILE A 8 13.74 48.45 -30.34
CA ILE A 8 13.30 48.07 -28.98
C ILE A 8 13.03 46.55 -29.01
N ILE A 9 13.92 45.75 -28.41
CA ILE A 9 13.67 44.31 -28.16
C ILE A 9 12.82 44.22 -26.90
N LEU A 10 11.53 43.94 -27.07
CA LEU A 10 10.62 43.63 -25.98
C LEU A 10 10.86 42.15 -25.54
N ALA A 11 11.65 41.95 -24.51
CA ALA A 11 11.82 40.65 -23.92
C ALA A 11 10.57 40.26 -23.11
N LEU A 12 9.70 39.46 -23.69
CA LEU A 12 8.59 38.78 -22.98
C LEU A 12 9.17 37.73 -22.04
N LEU A 13 9.35 38.07 -20.76
CA LEU A 13 9.61 37.11 -19.68
C LEU A 13 8.33 36.30 -19.48
N PHE A 14 8.29 35.12 -20.09
CA PHE A 14 7.35 34.06 -19.72
C PHE A 14 7.72 33.55 -18.31
N CYS A 15 7.13 34.17 -17.30
CA CYS A 15 7.18 33.63 -15.94
C CYS A 15 6.24 32.41 -15.89
N THR A 16 6.77 31.22 -16.23
CA THR A 16 6.06 29.96 -15.98
C THR A 16 6.02 29.76 -14.46
N THR A 17 4.96 30.20 -13.83
CA THR A 17 4.66 29.78 -12.47
C THR A 17 4.39 28.29 -12.49
N ILE A 18 5.35 27.47 -12.07
CA ILE A 18 5.11 26.07 -11.77
C ILE A 18 4.16 26.09 -10.58
N ALA A 19 2.85 25.95 -10.87
CA ALA A 19 1.86 25.76 -9.82
C ALA A 19 2.19 24.44 -9.11
N ARG A 20 2.83 24.54 -7.95
CA ARG A 20 2.98 23.36 -7.07
C ARG A 20 1.60 22.93 -6.65
N ALA A 21 1.27 21.66 -6.83
CA ALA A 21 0.02 21.11 -6.32
C ALA A 21 -0.06 21.39 -4.82
N GLN A 22 -1.13 22.05 -4.41
CA GLN A 22 -1.42 22.28 -3.00
C GLN A 22 -2.01 21.00 -2.43
N TYR A 23 -1.66 20.65 -1.20
CA TYR A 23 -2.13 19.44 -0.53
C TYR A 23 -2.82 19.78 0.78
N ASN A 24 -3.83 18.99 1.11
CA ASN A 24 -4.50 19.01 2.40
C ASN A 24 -4.38 17.64 3.06
N GLN A 25 -4.56 17.62 4.39
CA GLN A 25 -4.62 16.40 5.18
C GLN A 25 -5.81 16.43 6.11
N VAL A 26 -6.52 15.32 6.19
CA VAL A 26 -7.59 15.07 7.17
C VAL A 26 -7.19 13.86 7.99
N ASN A 27 -7.22 14.01 9.30
CA ASN A 27 -6.76 12.99 10.23
C ASN A 27 -7.92 12.31 10.96
N ASP A 28 -7.66 11.11 11.46
CA ASP A 28 -8.52 10.37 12.39
C ASP A 28 -9.95 10.11 11.90
N ILE A 29 -10.10 9.93 10.58
CA ILE A 29 -11.39 9.56 10.00
C ILE A 29 -11.70 8.11 10.41
N SER A 30 -12.86 7.89 11.05
CA SER A 30 -13.34 6.54 11.33
C SER A 30 -13.78 5.86 10.04
N TYR A 31 -13.20 4.69 9.74
CA TYR A 31 -13.61 3.90 8.60
C TYR A 31 -14.62 2.78 8.96
N ARG A 32 -14.97 2.66 10.24
CA ARG A 32 -16.05 1.80 10.72
C ARG A 32 -17.17 2.65 11.32
N GLU A 33 -18.35 2.51 10.75
CA GLU A 33 -19.56 3.10 11.30
C GLU A 33 -19.92 2.43 12.64
N ALA A 34 -20.36 3.23 13.62
CA ALA A 34 -20.77 2.79 14.94
C ALA A 34 -19.74 1.91 15.68
N ALA A 35 -18.45 2.05 15.40
CA ALA A 35 -17.40 1.33 16.12
C ALA A 35 -17.38 1.75 17.60
N THR A 36 -17.20 0.78 18.49
CA THR A 36 -17.10 0.97 19.94
C THR A 36 -15.82 0.34 20.48
N GLY A 37 -15.42 0.74 21.70
CA GLY A 37 -14.25 0.16 22.38
C GLY A 37 -12.98 0.22 21.56
N TYR A 38 -12.24 -0.87 21.48
CA TYR A 38 -10.94 -0.92 20.82
C TYR A 38 -11.01 -0.65 19.30
N ALA A 39 -12.11 -1.04 18.65
CA ALA A 39 -12.32 -0.70 17.25
C ALA A 39 -12.51 0.82 17.05
N GLN A 40 -13.21 1.51 17.95
CA GLN A 40 -13.38 2.96 17.91
C GLN A 40 -12.03 3.70 18.09
N GLU A 41 -11.17 3.16 18.93
CA GLU A 41 -9.81 3.68 19.16
C GLU A 41 -8.95 3.51 17.91
N ARG A 42 -8.89 2.29 17.37
CA ARG A 42 -7.91 1.92 16.35
C ARG A 42 -8.38 2.10 14.90
N CYS A 43 -9.65 1.91 14.60
CA CYS A 43 -10.13 1.91 13.20
C CYS A 43 -10.24 3.33 12.63
N LYS A 44 -9.11 4.01 12.55
CA LYS A 44 -8.92 5.37 12.06
C LYS A 44 -7.97 5.38 10.87
N LEU A 45 -8.18 6.31 9.96
CA LEU A 45 -7.28 6.58 8.85
C LEU A 45 -7.05 8.08 8.67
N ASP A 46 -5.92 8.41 8.04
CA ASP A 46 -5.58 9.76 7.60
C ASP A 46 -5.59 9.80 6.08
N VAL A 47 -6.06 10.90 5.52
CA VAL A 47 -6.05 11.13 4.06
C VAL A 47 -5.23 12.38 3.75
N TYR A 48 -4.15 12.22 2.98
CA TYR A 48 -3.35 13.29 2.41
C TYR A 48 -3.61 13.34 0.90
N TYR A 49 -4.01 14.50 0.38
CA TYR A 49 -4.50 14.58 -0.99
C TYR A 49 -4.20 15.90 -1.68
N PRO A 50 -3.96 15.90 -3.02
CA PRO A 50 -3.79 17.11 -3.80
C PRO A 50 -5.14 17.83 -3.97
N THR A 51 -5.16 19.17 -3.84
CA THR A 51 -6.39 19.97 -3.99
C THR A 51 -6.64 20.41 -5.42
N THR A 52 -5.62 20.36 -6.28
CA THR A 52 -5.67 20.87 -7.67
C THR A 52 -5.64 19.76 -8.73
N VAL A 53 -5.45 18.51 -8.33
CA VAL A 53 -5.40 17.33 -9.23
C VAL A 53 -6.66 16.52 -8.98
N GLN A 54 -7.39 16.18 -10.04
CA GLN A 54 -8.55 15.30 -10.01
C GLN A 54 -8.20 13.90 -10.50
N ASP A 55 -8.96 12.89 -10.09
CA ASP A 55 -8.79 11.48 -10.50
C ASP A 55 -7.36 10.96 -10.23
N ALA A 56 -6.75 11.44 -9.14
CA ALA A 56 -5.39 11.10 -8.74
C ALA A 56 -5.28 9.61 -8.35
N PRO A 57 -4.13 8.95 -8.61
CA PRO A 57 -3.87 7.61 -8.07
C PRO A 57 -3.87 7.63 -6.54
N VAL A 58 -4.31 6.53 -5.95
CA VAL A 58 -4.51 6.38 -4.51
C VAL A 58 -3.60 5.28 -3.98
N VAL A 59 -2.90 5.55 -2.89
CA VAL A 59 -2.16 4.55 -2.12
C VAL A 59 -2.83 4.37 -0.77
N VAL A 60 -3.38 3.18 -0.51
CA VAL A 60 -3.77 2.78 0.85
C VAL A 60 -2.55 2.13 1.49
N TRP A 61 -2.08 2.73 2.58
CA TRP A 61 -0.87 2.32 3.27
C TRP A 61 -1.18 1.70 4.62
N PHE A 62 -0.68 0.48 4.84
CA PHE A 62 -0.71 -0.22 6.12
C PHE A 62 0.69 -0.25 6.75
N HIS A 63 0.78 0.18 8.01
CA HIS A 63 2.03 0.19 8.78
C HIS A 63 2.50 -1.22 9.17
N GLY A 64 3.77 -1.36 9.50
CA GLY A 64 4.36 -2.56 10.09
C GLY A 64 4.10 -2.64 11.60
N GLY A 65 4.87 -3.51 12.28
CA GLY A 65 4.82 -3.68 13.73
C GLY A 65 4.34 -5.06 14.17
N GLY A 66 4.48 -6.09 13.33
CA GLY A 66 4.24 -7.49 13.69
C GLY A 66 2.79 -7.83 14.04
N ILE A 67 1.82 -7.01 13.65
CA ILE A 67 0.40 -7.09 14.04
C ILE A 67 0.20 -6.86 15.57
N GLU A 68 1.25 -6.55 16.31
CA GLU A 68 1.22 -6.32 17.77
C GLU A 68 1.47 -4.85 18.13
N GLY A 69 1.93 -4.04 17.18
CA GLY A 69 2.24 -2.62 17.37
C GLY A 69 2.19 -1.82 16.08
N GLY A 70 2.57 -0.55 16.16
CA GLY A 70 2.62 0.38 15.04
C GLY A 70 1.46 1.36 15.00
N GLU A 71 1.68 2.44 14.23
CA GLU A 71 0.73 3.53 14.04
C GLU A 71 0.69 4.00 12.58
N LYS A 72 -0.49 4.43 12.14
CA LYS A 72 -0.67 5.05 10.85
C LYS A 72 0.22 6.28 10.70
N HIS A 73 0.83 6.42 9.56
CA HIS A 73 1.60 7.61 9.23
C HIS A 73 1.64 7.79 7.72
N ILE A 74 1.76 9.03 7.29
CA ILE A 74 1.98 9.35 5.87
C ILE A 74 3.47 9.57 5.68
N ASP A 75 4.12 8.65 4.98
CA ASP A 75 5.55 8.73 4.74
C ASP A 75 5.90 9.96 3.88
N PRO A 76 6.91 10.78 4.28
CA PRO A 76 7.32 11.95 3.51
C PRO A 76 7.66 11.65 2.05
N GLN A 77 8.11 10.44 1.71
CA GLN A 77 8.42 10.04 0.34
C GLN A 77 7.18 9.88 -0.55
N LEU A 78 6.00 9.71 0.04
CA LEU A 78 4.72 9.69 -0.68
C LEU A 78 4.09 11.09 -0.78
N MET A 79 4.54 12.05 0.03
CA MET A 79 4.03 13.41 0.00
C MET A 79 4.43 14.14 -1.30
N ASN A 80 3.62 15.11 -1.71
CA ASN A 80 3.87 16.00 -2.86
C ASN A 80 4.16 15.27 -4.18
N SER A 81 3.60 14.07 -4.36
CA SER A 81 3.91 13.15 -5.47
C SER A 81 2.77 12.97 -6.48
N GLY A 82 1.71 13.78 -6.41
CA GLY A 82 0.52 13.66 -7.25
C GLY A 82 -0.44 12.54 -6.82
N LEU A 83 -0.20 11.96 -5.64
CA LEU A 83 -0.98 10.86 -5.10
C LEU A 83 -1.95 11.33 -4.01
N VAL A 84 -3.05 10.60 -3.86
CA VAL A 84 -3.79 10.55 -2.61
C VAL A 84 -3.20 9.42 -1.78
N VAL A 85 -2.87 9.69 -0.51
CA VAL A 85 -2.35 8.68 0.43
C VAL A 85 -3.34 8.52 1.57
N VAL A 86 -3.77 7.28 1.80
CA VAL A 86 -4.66 6.88 2.88
C VAL A 86 -3.85 5.98 3.82
N ALA A 87 -3.44 6.50 4.96
CA ALA A 87 -2.72 5.72 5.98
C ALA A 87 -3.71 5.21 7.03
N ALA A 88 -3.78 3.91 7.23
CA ALA A 88 -4.77 3.28 8.09
C ALA A 88 -4.14 2.58 9.30
N ASN A 89 -4.73 2.81 10.47
CA ASN A 89 -4.57 1.96 11.64
C ASN A 89 -5.52 0.76 11.52
N TYR A 90 -5.21 -0.28 12.24
CA TYR A 90 -6.02 -1.47 12.42
C TYR A 90 -5.85 -1.97 13.86
N ARG A 91 -6.77 -2.78 14.36
CA ARG A 91 -6.65 -3.41 15.68
C ARG A 91 -5.43 -4.32 15.73
N LEU A 92 -4.91 -4.60 16.90
CA LEU A 92 -3.66 -5.30 17.13
C LEU A 92 -3.85 -6.50 18.07
N LEU A 93 -3.03 -7.52 17.88
CA LEU A 93 -2.86 -8.62 18.81
C LEU A 93 -2.28 -8.10 20.14
N PRO A 94 -2.55 -8.76 21.30
CA PRO A 94 -3.56 -9.79 21.49
C PRO A 94 -4.96 -9.24 21.77
N LYS A 95 -5.15 -7.90 21.68
CA LYS A 95 -6.41 -7.23 22.04
C LYS A 95 -7.55 -7.53 21.05
N ALA A 96 -7.23 -7.95 19.84
CA ALA A 96 -8.17 -8.38 18.82
C ALA A 96 -7.70 -9.67 18.16
N PRO A 97 -8.61 -10.58 17.77
CA PRO A 97 -8.25 -11.76 16.99
C PRO A 97 -7.83 -11.38 15.57
N ILE A 98 -7.11 -12.26 14.90
CA ILE A 98 -6.59 -12.00 13.54
C ILE A 98 -7.70 -11.74 12.52
N ASP A 99 -8.84 -12.42 12.63
CA ASP A 99 -9.99 -12.19 11.74
C ASP A 99 -10.51 -10.75 11.81
N ASP A 100 -10.54 -10.18 13.01
CA ASP A 100 -10.92 -8.79 13.22
C ASP A 100 -9.91 -7.80 12.64
N ILE A 101 -8.62 -8.14 12.67
CA ILE A 101 -7.53 -7.32 12.14
C ILE A 101 -7.56 -7.34 10.60
N LEU A 102 -7.78 -8.51 9.99
CA LEU A 102 -7.97 -8.64 8.54
C LEU A 102 -9.24 -7.94 8.07
N ASP A 103 -10.30 -8.04 8.85
CA ASP A 103 -11.56 -7.34 8.56
C ASP A 103 -11.40 -5.81 8.66
N ASP A 104 -10.58 -5.30 9.58
CA ASP A 104 -10.24 -3.88 9.67
C ASP A 104 -9.47 -3.40 8.43
N ALA A 105 -8.48 -4.16 7.98
CA ALA A 105 -7.75 -3.84 6.76
C ALA A 105 -8.68 -3.81 5.53
N ALA A 106 -9.58 -4.79 5.40
CA ALA A 106 -10.57 -4.82 4.34
C ALA A 106 -11.56 -3.63 4.43
N ALA A 107 -12.02 -3.29 5.63
CA ALA A 107 -12.91 -2.14 5.85
C ALA A 107 -12.24 -0.80 5.47
N ALA A 108 -10.94 -0.62 5.77
CA ALA A 108 -10.20 0.58 5.41
C ALA A 108 -10.06 0.74 3.88
N VAL A 109 -9.78 -0.36 3.16
CA VAL A 109 -9.75 -0.36 1.68
C VAL A 109 -11.16 -0.09 1.13
N ALA A 110 -12.19 -0.70 1.68
CA ALA A 110 -13.56 -0.49 1.25
C ALA A 110 -14.05 0.94 1.51
N TRP A 111 -13.71 1.52 2.65
CA TRP A 111 -13.96 2.93 2.93
C TRP A 111 -13.30 3.82 1.87
N THR A 112 -12.03 3.55 1.56
CA THR A 112 -11.30 4.26 0.52
C THR A 112 -12.02 4.16 -0.82
N TYR A 113 -12.40 2.97 -1.26
CA TYR A 113 -13.12 2.74 -2.51
C TYR A 113 -14.41 3.56 -2.60
N LYS A 114 -15.14 3.68 -1.49
CA LYS A 114 -16.42 4.40 -1.43
C LYS A 114 -16.27 5.93 -1.38
N ASN A 115 -15.23 6.44 -0.69
CA ASN A 115 -15.16 7.85 -0.31
C ASN A 115 -14.06 8.64 -1.03
N ILE A 116 -13.09 7.99 -1.69
CA ILE A 116 -11.86 8.66 -2.11
C ILE A 116 -12.06 9.74 -3.19
N ALA A 117 -13.18 9.68 -3.92
CA ALA A 117 -13.53 10.72 -4.90
C ALA A 117 -13.72 12.10 -4.25
N THR A 118 -14.16 12.17 -2.98
CA THR A 118 -14.28 13.43 -2.22
C THR A 118 -12.92 14.05 -1.88
N TYR A 119 -11.85 13.26 -2.00
CA TYR A 119 -10.46 13.65 -1.81
C TYR A 119 -9.68 13.67 -3.13
N ASN A 120 -10.37 13.90 -4.25
CA ASN A 120 -9.78 13.98 -5.59
C ASN A 120 -9.10 12.70 -6.09
N GLY A 121 -9.30 11.57 -5.40
CA GLY A 121 -8.74 10.27 -5.75
C GLY A 121 -9.63 9.45 -6.68
N SER A 122 -9.02 8.56 -7.44
CA SER A 122 -9.70 7.65 -8.36
C SER A 122 -9.93 6.29 -7.72
N LYS A 123 -11.19 5.86 -7.60
CA LYS A 123 -11.50 4.49 -7.17
C LYS A 123 -11.02 3.40 -8.15
N ARG A 124 -10.69 3.76 -9.37
CA ARG A 124 -10.13 2.85 -10.39
C ARG A 124 -8.60 2.74 -10.33
N LYS A 125 -7.95 3.56 -9.50
CA LYS A 125 -6.49 3.64 -9.40
C LYS A 125 -6.04 3.48 -7.94
N ILE A 126 -6.64 2.51 -7.22
CA ILE A 126 -6.30 2.20 -5.83
C ILE A 126 -5.20 1.15 -5.80
N PHE A 127 -4.05 1.53 -5.30
CA PHE A 127 -2.91 0.67 -4.97
C PHE A 127 -2.95 0.42 -3.47
N VAL A 128 -2.83 -0.84 -3.06
CA VAL A 128 -2.70 -1.18 -1.64
C VAL A 128 -1.26 -1.54 -1.38
N ALA A 129 -0.61 -0.82 -0.48
CA ALA A 129 0.79 -0.99 -0.12
C ALA A 129 0.94 -1.04 1.41
N GLY A 130 2.02 -1.63 1.89
CA GLY A 130 2.28 -1.72 3.32
C GLY A 130 3.58 -2.44 3.60
N HIS A 131 4.16 -2.16 4.77
CA HIS A 131 5.42 -2.72 5.19
C HIS A 131 5.24 -3.84 6.21
N SER A 132 6.01 -4.92 6.11
CA SER A 132 6.04 -6.01 7.10
C SER A 132 4.64 -6.59 7.37
N ALA A 133 4.10 -6.42 8.57
CA ALA A 133 2.73 -6.81 8.90
C ALA A 133 1.69 -6.16 7.96
N GLY A 134 1.88 -4.89 7.57
CA GLY A 134 1.02 -4.23 6.58
C GLY A 134 1.08 -4.89 5.21
N GLY A 135 2.26 -5.36 4.79
CA GLY A 135 2.44 -6.16 3.57
C GLY A 135 1.71 -7.50 3.64
N TYR A 136 1.74 -8.15 4.79
CA TYR A 136 0.98 -9.36 5.05
C TYR A 136 -0.55 -9.12 4.95
N LEU A 137 -1.04 -8.06 5.62
CA LEU A 137 -2.47 -7.74 5.62
C LEU A 137 -3.00 -7.49 4.22
N LEU A 138 -2.29 -6.69 3.43
CA LEU A 138 -2.74 -6.38 2.06
C LEU A 138 -2.74 -7.61 1.15
N ASP A 139 -1.77 -8.52 1.29
CA ASP A 139 -1.74 -9.76 0.51
C ASP A 139 -2.92 -10.67 0.90
N MET A 140 -3.23 -10.79 2.19
CA MET A 140 -4.40 -11.55 2.66
C MET A 140 -5.70 -11.02 2.07
N ILE A 141 -5.97 -9.73 2.20
CA ILE A 141 -7.27 -9.15 1.76
C ILE A 141 -7.37 -8.98 0.23
N GLY A 142 -6.23 -8.89 -0.47
CA GLY A 142 -6.19 -8.77 -1.93
C GLY A 142 -6.25 -10.10 -2.67
N LEU A 143 -5.75 -11.18 -2.06
CA LEU A 143 -5.77 -12.52 -2.65
C LEU A 143 -7.01 -13.31 -2.23
N ASP A 144 -7.38 -13.31 -0.96
CA ASP A 144 -8.64 -13.89 -0.49
C ASP A 144 -9.78 -12.89 -0.70
N LYS A 145 -10.50 -13.05 -1.81
CA LYS A 145 -11.60 -12.15 -2.21
C LYS A 145 -12.70 -12.00 -1.16
N ARG A 146 -12.85 -12.97 -0.25
CA ARG A 146 -13.90 -12.97 0.77
C ARG A 146 -13.86 -11.74 1.66
N TRP A 147 -12.67 -11.22 1.95
CA TRP A 147 -12.51 -10.07 2.84
C TRP A 147 -13.11 -8.79 2.27
N LEU A 148 -12.75 -8.40 1.06
CA LEU A 148 -13.29 -7.20 0.41
C LEU A 148 -14.74 -7.39 -0.04
N ALA A 149 -15.14 -8.61 -0.41
CA ALA A 149 -16.51 -8.92 -0.80
C ALA A 149 -17.55 -8.65 0.30
N LYS A 150 -17.17 -8.78 1.59
CA LYS A 150 -18.01 -8.38 2.75
C LYS A 150 -18.50 -6.94 2.65
N TYR A 151 -17.73 -6.07 2.00
CA TYR A 151 -18.00 -4.65 1.85
C TYR A 151 -18.50 -4.27 0.46
N GLY A 152 -18.77 -5.25 -0.41
CA GLY A 152 -19.20 -5.05 -1.79
C GLY A 152 -18.10 -4.52 -2.71
N VAL A 153 -16.84 -4.78 -2.37
CA VAL A 153 -15.67 -4.42 -3.20
C VAL A 153 -15.07 -5.69 -3.80
N ASP A 154 -14.90 -5.70 -5.12
CA ASP A 154 -14.17 -6.75 -5.79
C ASP A 154 -12.66 -6.49 -5.66
N ALA A 155 -11.93 -7.46 -5.10
CA ALA A 155 -10.48 -7.38 -4.95
C ALA A 155 -9.76 -7.16 -6.30
N ASP A 156 -10.31 -7.68 -7.39
CA ASP A 156 -9.74 -7.55 -8.74
C ASP A 156 -9.89 -6.14 -9.31
N SER A 157 -10.69 -5.28 -8.69
CA SER A 157 -10.79 -3.85 -9.04
C SER A 157 -9.61 -3.02 -8.54
N LEU A 158 -8.77 -3.55 -7.65
CA LEU A 158 -7.57 -2.88 -7.18
C LEU A 158 -6.55 -2.72 -8.32
N ALA A 159 -5.83 -1.61 -8.33
CA ALA A 159 -4.84 -1.33 -9.37
C ALA A 159 -3.57 -2.19 -9.22
N ALA A 160 -3.15 -2.46 -7.99
CA ALA A 160 -2.09 -3.40 -7.65
C ALA A 160 -2.01 -3.65 -6.12
N LEU A 161 -1.36 -4.75 -5.76
CA LEU A 161 -0.90 -5.09 -4.42
C LEU A 161 0.61 -4.88 -4.36
N VAL A 162 1.09 -4.13 -3.37
CA VAL A 162 2.52 -3.77 -3.29
C VAL A 162 3.04 -4.04 -1.88
N PRO A 163 3.28 -5.32 -1.53
CA PRO A 163 3.85 -5.70 -0.24
C PRO A 163 5.34 -5.31 -0.17
N PHE A 164 5.71 -4.56 0.88
CA PHE A 164 7.08 -4.29 1.28
C PHE A 164 7.44 -5.26 2.38
N SER A 165 8.24 -6.27 2.10
CA SER A 165 8.67 -7.31 3.04
C SER A 165 7.50 -7.93 3.83
N GLY A 166 6.34 -8.16 3.18
CA GLY A 166 5.19 -8.86 3.77
C GLY A 166 5.47 -10.35 3.93
N GLN A 167 4.92 -11.00 4.95
CA GLN A 167 4.93 -12.46 5.03
C GLN A 167 3.92 -13.07 4.07
N CYS A 168 4.32 -14.14 3.42
CA CYS A 168 3.46 -14.87 2.48
C CYS A 168 2.97 -16.22 3.04
N ILE A 169 3.61 -16.69 4.10
CA ILE A 169 3.13 -17.79 4.97
C ILE A 169 2.35 -17.19 6.15
N THR A 170 1.73 -18.03 6.97
CA THR A 170 1.04 -17.60 8.20
C THR A 170 1.97 -16.74 9.05
N HIS A 171 1.53 -15.52 9.39
CA HIS A 171 2.37 -14.54 10.08
C HIS A 171 2.92 -15.09 11.40
N TYR A 172 4.19 -14.81 11.71
CA TYR A 172 4.91 -15.42 12.85
C TYR A 172 4.23 -15.16 14.21
N ASN A 173 3.57 -14.02 14.42
CA ASN A 173 2.85 -13.73 15.65
C ASN A 173 1.51 -14.50 15.74
N ILE A 174 0.90 -14.85 14.61
CA ILE A 174 -0.26 -15.76 14.59
C ILE A 174 0.19 -17.16 14.98
N ARG A 175 1.28 -17.66 14.38
CA ARG A 175 1.88 -18.95 14.74
C ARG A 175 2.23 -19.03 16.23
N LYS A 176 2.84 -17.95 16.76
CA LYS A 176 3.15 -17.83 18.20
C LYS A 176 1.90 -17.97 19.08
N GLN A 177 0.78 -17.33 18.70
CA GLN A 177 -0.50 -17.49 19.42
C GLN A 177 -1.08 -18.91 19.31
N GLN A 178 -0.80 -19.61 18.22
CA GLN A 178 -1.18 -21.02 18.03
C GLN A 178 -0.21 -22.01 18.74
N GLY A 179 0.80 -21.50 19.45
CA GLY A 179 1.83 -22.34 20.09
C GLY A 179 2.84 -22.92 19.10
N ILE A 180 2.92 -22.41 17.88
CA ILE A 180 3.84 -22.85 16.82
C ILE A 180 5.07 -21.96 16.85
N SER A 181 6.26 -22.54 16.67
CA SER A 181 7.52 -21.79 16.58
C SER A 181 7.47 -20.74 15.47
N PRO A 182 7.94 -19.49 15.70
CA PRO A 182 8.10 -18.49 14.66
C PRO A 182 8.97 -18.93 13.48
N LEU A 183 9.86 -19.91 13.68
CA LEU A 183 10.75 -20.46 12.64
C LEU A 183 10.13 -21.64 11.89
N GLN A 184 8.99 -22.18 12.36
CA GLN A 184 8.32 -23.28 11.67
C GLN A 184 7.41 -22.71 10.58
N ALA A 185 7.76 -22.96 9.32
CA ALA A 185 6.91 -22.57 8.20
C ALA A 185 5.52 -23.22 8.31
N THR A 186 4.48 -22.41 8.18
CA THR A 186 3.07 -22.84 8.25
C THR A 186 2.29 -22.17 7.15
N ILE A 187 1.54 -22.95 6.39
CA ILE A 187 0.64 -22.46 5.34
C ILE A 187 -0.76 -22.96 5.67
N ASP A 188 -1.57 -22.12 6.25
CA ASP A 188 -2.95 -22.40 6.63
C ASP A 188 -3.89 -21.32 6.04
N GLN A 189 -5.08 -21.18 6.62
CA GLN A 189 -6.08 -20.17 6.20
C GLN A 189 -5.62 -18.72 6.40
N TYR A 190 -4.54 -18.48 7.14
CA TYR A 190 -3.96 -17.16 7.38
C TYR A 190 -2.66 -16.95 6.59
N ALA A 191 -2.38 -17.79 5.60
CA ALA A 191 -1.24 -17.62 4.71
C ALA A 191 -1.69 -17.03 3.36
N PRO A 192 -1.14 -15.91 2.88
CA PRO A 192 -1.39 -15.41 1.53
C PRO A 192 -1.16 -16.46 0.44
N LEU A 193 -0.17 -17.34 0.61
CA LEU A 193 0.12 -18.46 -0.29
C LEU A 193 -1.06 -19.42 -0.51
N THR A 194 -1.99 -19.53 0.43
CA THR A 194 -3.21 -20.36 0.29
C THR A 194 -4.14 -19.82 -0.79
N TYR A 195 -4.09 -18.51 -1.10
CA TYR A 195 -5.05 -17.82 -1.96
C TYR A 195 -4.46 -17.31 -3.27
N ILE A 196 -3.30 -17.83 -3.68
CA ILE A 196 -2.71 -17.45 -4.96
C ILE A 196 -3.64 -17.84 -6.11
N ARG A 197 -3.80 -16.94 -7.07
CA ARG A 197 -4.69 -17.11 -8.22
C ARG A 197 -4.19 -16.34 -9.44
N PRO A 198 -4.52 -16.80 -10.67
CA PRO A 198 -3.99 -16.20 -11.90
C PRO A 198 -4.60 -14.84 -12.25
N ASP A 199 -5.79 -14.55 -11.72
CA ASP A 199 -6.61 -13.36 -11.98
C ASP A 199 -6.51 -12.30 -10.88
N ALA A 200 -5.57 -12.43 -9.94
CA ALA A 200 -5.31 -11.42 -8.92
C ALA A 200 -4.85 -10.09 -9.55
N PRO A 201 -5.03 -8.94 -8.86
CA PRO A 201 -4.42 -7.69 -9.28
C PRO A 201 -2.92 -7.83 -9.49
N PRO A 202 -2.25 -6.95 -10.27
CA PRO A 202 -0.79 -6.91 -10.34
C PRO A 202 -0.16 -6.95 -8.95
N VAL A 203 0.87 -7.80 -8.75
CA VAL A 203 1.57 -7.95 -7.47
C VAL A 203 3.02 -7.50 -7.64
N ILE A 204 3.41 -6.46 -6.91
CA ILE A 204 4.76 -5.90 -6.93
C ILE A 204 5.40 -6.17 -5.58
N ILE A 205 6.11 -7.28 -5.48
CA ILE A 205 6.77 -7.73 -4.26
C ILE A 205 8.10 -6.99 -4.13
N ILE A 206 8.35 -6.37 -2.98
CA ILE A 206 9.60 -5.67 -2.70
C ILE A 206 10.14 -6.20 -1.37
N SER A 207 11.31 -6.85 -1.39
CA SER A 207 12.00 -7.40 -0.22
C SER A 207 13.23 -6.57 0.13
N GLY A 208 13.67 -6.63 1.37
CA GLY A 208 15.04 -6.26 1.74
C GLY A 208 16.06 -7.24 1.18
N ASP A 209 17.32 -7.03 1.54
CA ASP A 209 18.42 -7.91 1.21
C ASP A 209 18.22 -9.27 1.90
N ARG A 210 18.38 -10.37 1.16
CA ARG A 210 18.13 -11.75 1.65
C ARG A 210 18.95 -12.11 2.88
N GLU A 211 20.17 -11.58 3.00
CA GLU A 211 21.05 -11.86 4.14
C GLU A 211 20.75 -10.99 5.37
N LEU A 212 19.97 -9.89 5.17
CA LEU A 212 19.66 -8.91 6.22
C LEU A 212 18.19 -8.94 6.65
N GLU A 213 17.34 -9.66 5.91
CA GLU A 213 15.92 -9.79 6.22
C GLU A 213 15.62 -10.72 7.40
N LEU A 214 14.40 -10.61 7.92
CA LEU A 214 13.92 -11.40 9.05
C LEU A 214 13.47 -12.81 8.62
N PHE A 215 13.88 -13.85 9.32
CA PHE A 215 13.28 -15.19 9.30
C PHE A 215 13.09 -15.83 7.90
N GLY A 216 14.02 -15.63 6.97
CA GLY A 216 13.86 -16.18 5.61
C GLY A 216 12.77 -15.47 4.79
N ARG A 217 12.53 -14.19 5.09
CA ARG A 217 11.49 -13.37 4.46
C ARG A 217 11.67 -13.27 2.94
N TYR A 218 12.90 -13.12 2.48
CA TYR A 218 13.17 -13.09 1.05
C TYR A 218 12.79 -14.41 0.38
N GLU A 219 13.13 -15.55 0.98
CA GLU A 219 12.88 -16.89 0.42
C GLU A 219 11.37 -17.16 0.34
N GLU A 220 10.60 -16.80 1.36
CA GLU A 220 9.15 -16.97 1.29
C GLU A 220 8.51 -16.06 0.22
N GLN A 221 9.00 -14.83 0.03
CA GLN A 221 8.53 -13.93 -1.03
C GLN A 221 8.98 -14.39 -2.43
N ALA A 222 10.18 -14.95 -2.56
CA ALA A 222 10.67 -15.54 -3.81
C ALA A 222 9.84 -16.79 -4.19
N TYR A 223 9.48 -17.60 -3.20
CA TYR A 223 8.57 -18.73 -3.40
C TYR A 223 7.17 -18.24 -3.80
N PHE A 224 6.61 -17.25 -3.12
CA PHE A 224 5.33 -16.64 -3.44
C PHE A 224 5.29 -16.09 -4.88
N TRP A 225 6.31 -15.32 -5.28
CA TRP A 225 6.48 -14.85 -6.65
C TRP A 225 6.50 -16.02 -7.65
N ARG A 226 7.26 -17.07 -7.34
CA ARG A 226 7.35 -18.24 -8.21
C ARG A 226 6.02 -18.94 -8.37
N MET A 227 5.29 -19.12 -7.28
CA MET A 227 4.00 -19.79 -7.29
C MET A 227 2.93 -18.98 -8.04
N LEU A 228 2.89 -17.64 -7.89
CA LEU A 228 2.02 -16.77 -8.70
C LEU A 228 2.30 -16.95 -10.20
N LYS A 229 3.56 -17.04 -10.62
CA LYS A 229 3.89 -17.32 -12.03
C LYS A 229 3.44 -18.71 -12.48
N LEU A 230 3.59 -19.72 -11.65
CA LEU A 230 3.22 -21.10 -11.99
C LEU A 230 1.69 -21.26 -12.14
N VAL A 231 0.89 -20.57 -11.35
CA VAL A 231 -0.58 -20.57 -11.55
C VAL A 231 -1.02 -19.70 -12.73
N GLY A 232 -0.09 -19.04 -13.43
CA GLY A 232 -0.36 -18.27 -14.64
C GLY A 232 -0.63 -16.78 -14.42
N HIS A 233 -0.32 -16.24 -13.22
CA HIS A 233 -0.44 -14.79 -12.98
C HIS A 233 0.53 -14.01 -13.89
N LYS A 234 0.01 -13.00 -14.60
CA LYS A 234 0.72 -12.35 -15.71
C LYS A 234 1.51 -11.10 -15.33
N ASP A 235 1.18 -10.41 -14.24
CA ASP A 235 1.83 -9.15 -13.82
C ASP A 235 2.31 -9.26 -12.37
N VAL A 236 3.34 -10.10 -12.15
CA VAL A 236 4.02 -10.23 -10.86
C VAL A 236 5.52 -9.96 -11.01
N THR A 237 6.05 -9.10 -10.15
CA THR A 237 7.49 -8.76 -10.08
C THR A 237 7.99 -8.93 -8.65
N LEU A 238 9.29 -9.27 -8.54
CA LEU A 238 10.00 -9.32 -7.26
C LEU A 238 11.23 -8.41 -7.37
N TYR A 239 11.41 -7.55 -6.39
CA TYR A 239 12.58 -6.70 -6.21
C TYR A 239 13.27 -7.04 -4.89
N GLU A 240 14.59 -7.12 -4.91
CA GLU A 240 15.46 -7.23 -3.75
C GLU A 240 16.21 -5.92 -3.54
N MET A 241 16.08 -5.33 -2.36
CA MET A 241 16.77 -4.09 -1.99
C MET A 241 18.13 -4.44 -1.37
N GLN A 242 19.10 -4.73 -2.23
CA GLN A 242 20.45 -5.15 -1.83
C GLN A 242 21.09 -4.16 -0.86
N GLY A 243 21.62 -4.66 0.28
CA GLY A 243 22.22 -3.87 1.32
C GLY A 243 21.23 -3.20 2.30
N TYR A 244 19.92 -3.40 2.15
CA TYR A 244 18.92 -2.83 3.04
C TYR A 244 18.27 -3.95 3.89
N ASP A 245 18.34 -3.80 5.20
CA ASP A 245 17.65 -4.69 6.12
C ASP A 245 16.12 -4.48 6.11
N HIS A 246 15.40 -5.26 6.92
CA HIS A 246 13.95 -5.20 7.04
C HIS A 246 13.42 -3.79 7.36
N GLY A 247 14.10 -3.05 8.22
CA GLY A 247 13.67 -1.69 8.64
C GLY A 247 14.00 -0.61 7.62
N ALA A 248 15.11 -0.75 6.89
CA ALA A 248 15.61 0.25 5.97
C ALA A 248 15.10 0.07 4.52
N MET A 249 14.63 -1.15 4.15
CA MET A 249 14.20 -1.44 2.78
C MET A 249 13.05 -0.56 2.27
N PRO A 250 12.13 -0.01 3.10
CA PRO A 250 11.09 0.87 2.58
C PRO A 250 11.65 2.14 1.91
N PHE A 251 12.83 2.61 2.36
CA PHE A 251 13.40 3.84 1.83
C PHE A 251 13.57 3.80 0.30
N PRO A 252 14.30 2.84 -0.31
CA PRO A 252 14.37 2.73 -1.78
C PRO A 252 13.06 2.20 -2.41
N ALA A 253 12.24 1.43 -1.69
CA ALA A 253 11.04 0.80 -2.19
C ALA A 253 9.94 1.79 -2.60
N TYR A 254 9.84 2.95 -1.94
CA TYR A 254 8.88 3.98 -2.33
C TYR A 254 9.10 4.52 -3.74
N LYS A 255 10.34 4.54 -4.22
CA LYS A 255 10.61 4.91 -5.61
C LYS A 255 10.01 3.88 -6.58
N ILE A 256 10.20 2.60 -6.29
CA ILE A 256 9.67 1.50 -7.09
C ILE A 256 8.14 1.56 -7.11
N LEU A 257 7.50 1.74 -5.94
CA LEU A 257 6.05 1.94 -5.86
C LEU A 257 5.57 3.06 -6.80
N LYS A 258 6.19 4.25 -6.73
CA LYS A 258 5.82 5.39 -7.57
C LYS A 258 6.04 5.12 -9.06
N ASP A 259 7.09 4.41 -9.43
CA ASP A 259 7.36 4.03 -10.82
C ASP A 259 6.29 3.06 -11.35
N HIS A 260 5.87 2.08 -10.55
CA HIS A 260 4.80 1.17 -10.92
C HIS A 260 3.43 1.86 -10.98
N ILE A 261 3.14 2.78 -10.08
CA ILE A 261 1.92 3.60 -10.15
C ILE A 261 1.87 4.32 -11.50
N ARG A 262 2.95 5.01 -11.89
CA ARG A 262 3.04 5.68 -13.20
C ARG A 262 2.85 4.70 -14.36
N ARG A 263 3.53 3.56 -14.35
CA ARG A 263 3.42 2.53 -15.39
C ARG A 263 1.99 2.01 -15.56
N ILE A 264 1.31 1.73 -14.45
CA ILE A 264 -0.03 1.12 -14.47
C ILE A 264 -1.09 2.16 -14.84
N THR A 265 -0.96 3.39 -14.34
CA THR A 265 -1.94 4.45 -14.62
C THR A 265 -1.82 5.06 -16.03
N ALA A 266 -0.63 4.98 -16.66
CA ALA A 266 -0.44 5.40 -18.05
C ALA A 266 -1.12 4.46 -19.06
N LYS A 267 -1.48 3.23 -18.68
CA LYS A 267 -2.15 2.23 -19.51
C LYS A 267 -3.69 2.29 -19.43
N LYS A 268 -4.22 3.05 -18.49
CA LYS A 268 -5.65 3.22 -18.24
C LYS A 268 -6.11 4.61 -18.70
#